data_f96b344a0a12b4e7b4251ff701873fde
#
_entry.id   f96b344a0a12b4e7b4251ff701873fde
#
_cell.length_a   1.000
_cell.length_b   1.000
_cell.length_c   1.000
_cell.angle_alpha   90.00
_cell.angle_beta   90.00
_cell.angle_gamma   90.00
#
_symmetry.space_group_name_H-M   'P 1'
#
loop_
_entity.id
_entity.type
_entity.pdbx_description
1 polymer ?
#
loop_
_entity_poly.entity_id
_entity_poly.type
_entity_poly.pdbx_seq_one_letter_code
_entity_poly.pdbx_strand_id
1 'polypeptide(L)'
;RHARDGSVCPGTVKVRSEERVLLDLDALDIDHVMPQAWTAHWPLSDGTSVTAEEAAAAAIKRFAPEGLDARSDAILLRQEAIPRMGNLTLVHYGVNRSLQNSAFAAKRKALFDHSNLHLNRQLMQLDTWDEQGIAARGEALADLALKIWPGPV
;
A
#
# COMPACT_ATOMS: atom_id res chain seq x y z
N ARG A 1 -51.05 32.75 12.42
CA ARG A 1 -50.26 32.66 11.18
C ARG A 1 -48.85 33.12 11.53
N HIS A 2 -47.93 32.17 11.85
CA HIS A 2 -46.52 32.45 12.04
C HIS A 2 -45.79 31.93 10.83
N ALA A 3 -45.21 32.83 10.05
CA ALA A 3 -44.24 32.54 9.03
C ALA A 3 -42.94 32.08 9.70
N ARG A 4 -42.46 30.90 9.39
CA ARG A 4 -41.10 30.45 9.75
C ARG A 4 -40.14 30.99 8.72
N ASP A 5 -39.28 31.88 9.15
CA ASP A 5 -38.17 32.41 8.40
C ASP A 5 -37.15 31.26 8.19
N GLY A 6 -36.96 30.89 6.92
CA GLY A 6 -36.01 29.85 6.53
C GLY A 6 -34.61 30.43 6.37
N SER A 7 -33.88 30.53 7.48
CA SER A 7 -32.44 30.82 7.43
C SER A 7 -31.70 29.69 6.73
N VAL A 8 -31.36 29.88 5.46
CA VAL A 8 -30.48 28.99 4.68
C VAL A 8 -29.04 29.35 5.05
N CYS A 9 -28.36 28.47 5.77
CA CYS A 9 -26.92 28.58 5.96
C CYS A 9 -26.19 28.54 4.61
N PRO A 10 -25.35 29.55 4.28
CA PRO A 10 -24.56 29.53 3.07
C PRO A 10 -23.38 28.59 3.29
N GLY A 11 -23.31 27.48 2.56
CA GLY A 11 -22.18 26.59 2.56
C GLY A 11 -22.46 25.10 2.29
N THR A 12 -23.71 24.75 2.02
CA THR A 12 -23.99 23.36 1.63
C THR A 12 -23.61 23.16 0.16
N VAL A 13 -22.38 22.70 -0.09
CA VAL A 13 -22.02 22.12 -1.37
C VAL A 13 -22.98 20.96 -1.60
N LYS A 14 -23.89 21.07 -2.55
CA LYS A 14 -24.68 19.95 -3.06
C LYS A 14 -23.70 18.98 -3.73
N VAL A 15 -23.10 18.10 -2.94
CA VAL A 15 -22.50 16.88 -3.48
C VAL A 15 -23.68 16.10 -4.06
N ARG A 16 -23.74 15.95 -5.39
CA ARG A 16 -24.66 15.02 -6.04
C ARG A 16 -24.55 13.70 -5.30
N SER A 17 -25.68 13.19 -4.87
CA SER A 17 -25.81 11.90 -4.19
C SER A 17 -25.61 10.77 -5.20
N GLU A 18 -24.39 10.60 -5.68
CA GLU A 18 -23.95 9.35 -6.27
C GLU A 18 -23.47 8.50 -5.10
N GLU A 19 -24.33 7.56 -4.73
CA GLU A 19 -24.12 6.48 -3.77
C GLU A 19 -22.95 6.71 -2.80
N ARG A 20 -23.24 7.27 -1.64
CA ARG A 20 -22.35 7.14 -0.49
C ARG A 20 -22.30 5.66 -0.13
N VAL A 21 -21.38 4.94 -0.72
CA VAL A 21 -20.96 3.66 -0.17
C VAL A 21 -20.39 3.99 1.20
N LEU A 22 -21.15 3.70 2.25
CA LEU A 22 -20.64 3.80 3.62
C LEU A 22 -19.51 2.78 3.70
N LEU A 23 -18.29 3.27 3.82
CA LEU A 23 -17.13 2.44 3.99
C LEU A 23 -17.19 1.85 5.39
N ASP A 24 -17.37 0.54 5.48
CA ASP A 24 -17.26 -0.19 6.74
C ASP A 24 -15.77 -0.33 7.07
N LEU A 25 -15.28 0.57 7.92
CA LEU A 25 -13.87 0.55 8.32
C LEU A 25 -13.51 -0.67 9.17
N ASP A 26 -14.47 -1.23 9.89
CA ASP A 26 -14.26 -2.42 10.73
C ASP A 26 -14.07 -3.69 9.89
N ALA A 27 -14.49 -3.63 8.61
CA ALA A 27 -14.30 -4.72 7.66
C ALA A 27 -12.95 -4.64 6.91
N LEU A 28 -12.12 -3.63 7.17
CA LEU A 28 -10.84 -3.42 6.49
C LEU A 28 -9.66 -3.83 7.38
N ASP A 29 -8.73 -4.55 6.76
CA ASP A 29 -7.42 -4.85 7.31
C ASP A 29 -6.34 -4.03 6.61
N ILE A 30 -5.24 -3.76 7.31
CA ILE A 30 -4.00 -3.28 6.71
C ILE A 30 -3.27 -4.48 6.13
N ASP A 31 -2.98 -4.45 4.82
CA ASP A 31 -2.21 -5.48 4.13
C ASP A 31 -0.93 -4.90 3.51
N HIS A 32 0.11 -5.74 3.45
CA HIS A 32 1.31 -5.46 2.68
C HIS A 32 1.07 -5.85 1.22
N VAL A 33 1.20 -4.90 0.29
CA VAL A 33 1.11 -5.19 -1.15
C VAL A 33 2.20 -6.21 -1.52
N MET A 34 3.48 -5.93 -1.21
CA MET A 34 4.55 -6.92 -1.21
C MET A 34 4.62 -7.56 0.18
N PRO A 35 4.36 -8.87 0.32
CA PRO A 35 4.23 -9.52 1.61
C PRO A 35 5.59 -9.67 2.32
N GLN A 36 5.56 -9.88 3.63
CA GLN A 36 6.77 -10.16 4.40
C GLN A 36 7.45 -11.48 3.97
N ALA A 37 6.66 -12.49 3.59
CA ALA A 37 7.16 -13.75 3.02
C ALA A 37 7.31 -13.64 1.49
N TRP A 38 7.97 -12.61 1.01
CA TRP A 38 8.10 -12.26 -0.41
C TRP A 38 8.90 -13.28 -1.23
N THR A 39 9.80 -14.02 -0.63
CA THR A 39 10.71 -14.92 -1.32
C THR A 39 10.01 -15.99 -2.16
N ALA A 40 8.76 -16.34 -1.85
CA ALA A 40 8.01 -17.36 -2.56
C ALA A 40 7.57 -16.95 -3.98
N HIS A 41 7.21 -15.67 -4.19
CA HIS A 41 6.54 -15.25 -5.44
C HIS A 41 7.01 -13.88 -5.96
N TRP A 42 8.06 -13.29 -5.35
CA TRP A 42 8.48 -11.92 -5.66
C TRP A 42 9.98 -11.90 -5.99
N PRO A 43 10.37 -12.15 -7.25
CA PRO A 43 11.76 -12.08 -7.66
C PRO A 43 12.31 -10.67 -7.48
N LEU A 44 13.63 -10.53 -7.38
CA LEU A 44 14.30 -9.23 -7.40
C LEU A 44 14.05 -8.51 -8.75
N SER A 45 14.42 -7.24 -8.84
CA SER A 45 14.23 -6.42 -10.05
C SER A 45 14.96 -6.96 -11.28
N ASP A 46 16.00 -7.76 -11.09
CA ASP A 46 16.72 -8.47 -12.14
C ASP A 46 16.03 -9.78 -12.59
N GLY A 47 14.87 -10.12 -12.02
CA GLY A 47 14.10 -11.34 -12.28
C GLY A 47 14.59 -12.57 -11.53
N THR A 48 15.62 -12.48 -10.70
CA THR A 48 16.15 -13.63 -9.95
C THR A 48 15.34 -13.89 -8.66
N SER A 49 15.07 -15.17 -8.40
CA SER A 49 14.42 -15.59 -7.15
C SER A 49 15.43 -15.61 -6.00
N VAL A 50 14.94 -15.38 -4.79
CA VAL A 50 15.71 -15.42 -3.54
C VAL A 50 15.11 -16.47 -2.62
N THR A 51 15.95 -17.28 -1.99
CA THR A 51 15.47 -18.21 -0.96
C THR A 51 15.34 -17.53 0.40
N ALA A 52 14.61 -18.17 1.32
CA ALA A 52 14.48 -17.65 2.68
C ALA A 52 15.84 -17.64 3.42
N GLU A 53 16.69 -18.64 3.12
CA GLU A 53 18.04 -18.75 3.67
C GLU A 53 18.95 -17.64 3.15
N GLU A 54 18.88 -17.30 1.86
CA GLU A 54 19.63 -16.17 1.29
C GLU A 54 19.17 -14.84 1.92
N ALA A 55 17.87 -14.68 2.10
CA ALA A 55 17.31 -13.48 2.73
C ALA A 55 17.79 -13.33 4.17
N ALA A 56 17.81 -14.41 4.94
CA ALA A 56 18.35 -14.42 6.30
C ALA A 56 19.87 -14.18 6.33
N ALA A 57 20.63 -14.78 5.42
CA ALA A 57 22.07 -14.59 5.30
C ALA A 57 22.43 -13.14 4.96
N ALA A 58 21.69 -12.48 4.07
CA ALA A 58 21.89 -11.07 3.74
C ALA A 58 21.71 -10.16 4.97
N ALA A 59 20.71 -10.44 5.81
CA ALA A 59 20.47 -9.69 7.03
C ALA A 59 21.66 -9.78 8.02
N ILE A 60 22.35 -10.92 8.07
CA ILE A 60 23.56 -11.11 8.90
C ILE A 60 24.76 -10.39 8.27
N LYS A 61 24.94 -10.50 6.95
CA LYS A 61 26.02 -9.85 6.22
C LYS A 61 26.04 -8.33 6.33
N ARG A 62 24.91 -7.73 6.66
CA ARG A 62 24.81 -6.28 6.92
C ARG A 62 25.86 -5.78 7.94
N PHE A 63 26.26 -6.62 8.86
CA PHE A 63 27.21 -6.32 9.92
C PHE A 63 28.64 -6.81 9.63
N ALA A 64 28.87 -7.38 8.44
CA ALA A 64 30.18 -7.89 8.06
C ALA A 64 31.15 -6.75 7.69
N PRO A 65 32.41 -6.80 8.14
CA PRO A 65 33.40 -5.76 7.88
C PRO A 65 33.80 -5.63 6.41
N GLU A 66 33.69 -6.71 5.62
CA GLU A 66 33.95 -6.75 4.17
C GLU A 66 32.88 -6.05 3.31
N GLY A 67 31.77 -5.69 3.92
CA GLY A 67 30.66 -5.04 3.24
C GLY A 67 29.73 -6.02 2.51
N LEU A 68 28.76 -5.47 1.78
CA LEU A 68 27.72 -6.22 1.06
C LEU A 68 28.12 -6.43 -0.39
N ASP A 69 27.87 -7.62 -0.90
CA ASP A 69 27.79 -7.85 -2.35
C ASP A 69 26.48 -7.29 -2.92
N ALA A 70 26.45 -7.00 -4.22
CA ALA A 70 25.31 -6.35 -4.89
C ALA A 70 23.99 -7.13 -4.71
N ARG A 71 24.04 -8.47 -4.63
CA ARG A 71 22.84 -9.29 -4.43
C ARG A 71 22.34 -9.18 -3.00
N SER A 72 23.22 -9.26 -2.03
CA SER A 72 22.87 -9.06 -0.61
C SER A 72 22.32 -7.66 -0.36
N ASP A 73 22.88 -6.63 -1.01
CA ASP A 73 22.38 -5.26 -0.95
C ASP A 73 20.95 -5.15 -1.51
N ALA A 74 20.68 -5.71 -2.68
CA ALA A 74 19.35 -5.74 -3.29
C ALA A 74 18.31 -6.44 -2.38
N ILE A 75 18.69 -7.56 -1.73
CA ILE A 75 17.84 -8.26 -0.77
C ILE A 75 17.51 -7.37 0.42
N LEU A 76 18.51 -6.68 0.98
CA LEU A 76 18.32 -5.79 2.13
C LEU A 76 17.45 -4.59 1.78
N LEU A 77 17.65 -3.96 0.62
CA LEU A 77 16.80 -2.86 0.13
C LEU A 77 15.33 -3.30 0.08
N ARG A 78 15.06 -4.51 -0.40
CA ARG A 78 13.71 -5.08 -0.40
C ARG A 78 13.16 -5.27 1.02
N GLN A 79 13.94 -5.88 1.89
CA GLN A 79 13.52 -6.10 3.28
C GLN A 79 13.23 -4.79 4.01
N GLU A 80 13.97 -3.73 3.71
CA GLU A 80 13.75 -2.38 4.25
C GLU A 80 12.54 -1.68 3.64
N ALA A 81 12.20 -1.98 2.38
CA ALA A 81 11.05 -1.39 1.71
C ALA A 81 9.72 -1.97 2.19
N ILE A 82 9.67 -3.26 2.52
CA ILE A 82 8.44 -3.98 2.89
C ILE A 82 7.66 -3.30 4.04
N PRO A 83 8.27 -2.89 5.16
CA PRO A 83 7.54 -2.26 6.27
C PRO A 83 7.17 -0.79 6.03
N ARG A 84 7.60 -0.18 4.91
CA ARG A 84 7.31 1.24 4.63
C ARG A 84 5.84 1.47 4.32
N MET A 85 5.33 2.64 4.69
CA MET A 85 3.94 3.06 4.47
C MET A 85 3.51 2.90 3.00
N GLY A 86 4.42 3.18 2.04
CA GLY A 86 4.13 3.02 0.62
C GLY A 86 3.72 1.60 0.21
N ASN A 87 4.14 0.59 0.96
CA ASN A 87 3.77 -0.81 0.74
C ASN A 87 2.48 -1.24 1.44
N LEU A 88 1.91 -0.39 2.29
CA LEU A 88 0.69 -0.73 3.03
C LEU A 88 -0.56 -0.28 2.27
N THR A 89 -1.61 -1.07 2.36
CA THR A 89 -2.91 -0.73 1.82
C THR A 89 -4.04 -1.24 2.70
N LEU A 90 -5.27 -0.83 2.40
CA LEU A 90 -6.47 -1.28 3.08
C LEU A 90 -7.24 -2.23 2.17
N VAL A 91 -7.58 -3.40 2.67
CA VAL A 91 -8.36 -4.41 1.95
C VAL A 91 -9.42 -5.01 2.86
N HIS A 92 -10.51 -5.49 2.29
CA HIS A 92 -11.49 -6.24 3.06
C HIS A 92 -10.85 -7.52 3.62
N TYR A 93 -11.09 -7.82 4.90
CA TYR A 93 -10.46 -8.94 5.61
C TYR A 93 -10.61 -10.29 4.88
N GLY A 94 -11.74 -10.53 4.21
CA GLY A 94 -11.97 -11.74 3.41
C GLY A 94 -11.04 -11.86 2.22
N VAL A 95 -10.75 -10.72 1.54
CA VAL A 95 -9.81 -10.66 0.42
C VAL A 95 -8.39 -10.85 0.92
N ASN A 96 -8.02 -10.19 2.02
CA ASN A 96 -6.71 -10.31 2.63
C ASN A 96 -6.35 -11.78 2.93
N ARG A 97 -7.24 -12.50 3.59
CA ARG A 97 -7.04 -13.93 3.92
C ARG A 97 -6.83 -14.82 2.70
N SER A 98 -7.45 -14.51 1.56
CA SER A 98 -7.34 -15.32 0.35
C SER A 98 -6.03 -15.07 -0.41
N LEU A 99 -5.41 -13.90 -0.25
CA LEU A 99 -4.27 -13.46 -1.04
C LEU A 99 -2.93 -13.60 -0.34
N GLN A 100 -2.88 -13.39 0.97
CA GLN A 100 -1.67 -13.49 1.80
C GLN A 100 -0.36 -13.17 1.04
N ASN A 101 0.41 -14.21 0.69
CA ASN A 101 1.73 -14.11 0.05
C ASN A 101 1.69 -14.18 -1.49
N SER A 102 0.51 -14.05 -2.10
CA SER A 102 0.34 -14.15 -3.55
C SER A 102 1.21 -13.14 -4.31
N ALA A 103 1.55 -13.49 -5.55
CA ALA A 103 2.25 -12.59 -6.47
C ALA A 103 1.44 -11.32 -6.77
N PHE A 104 2.13 -10.25 -7.20
CA PHE A 104 1.50 -8.94 -7.43
C PHE A 104 0.32 -9.01 -8.41
N ALA A 105 0.43 -9.76 -9.49
CA ALA A 105 -0.65 -9.90 -10.47
C ALA A 105 -1.96 -10.42 -9.86
N ALA A 106 -1.88 -11.38 -8.92
CA ALA A 106 -3.04 -11.91 -8.22
C ALA A 106 -3.62 -10.88 -7.24
N LYS A 107 -2.76 -10.18 -6.49
CA LYS A 107 -3.18 -9.10 -5.59
C LYS A 107 -3.82 -7.96 -6.37
N ARG A 108 -3.21 -7.52 -7.48
CA ARG A 108 -3.76 -6.49 -8.37
C ARG A 108 -5.15 -6.85 -8.87
N LYS A 109 -5.33 -8.08 -9.36
CA LYS A 109 -6.63 -8.56 -9.82
C LYS A 109 -7.68 -8.51 -8.71
N ALA A 110 -7.35 -8.98 -7.52
CA ALA A 110 -8.29 -8.97 -6.41
C ALA A 110 -8.63 -7.55 -5.93
N LEU A 111 -7.68 -6.62 -5.94
CA LEU A 111 -7.96 -5.22 -5.68
C LEU A 111 -8.93 -4.64 -6.71
N PHE A 112 -8.74 -4.97 -8.00
CA PHE A 112 -9.64 -4.56 -9.08
C PHE A 112 -11.05 -5.11 -8.90
N ASP A 113 -11.18 -6.38 -8.55
CA ASP A 113 -12.47 -7.07 -8.44
C ASP A 113 -13.24 -6.67 -7.15
N HIS A 114 -12.54 -6.30 -6.08
CA HIS A 114 -13.13 -6.22 -4.74
C HIS A 114 -12.88 -4.91 -4.00
N SER A 115 -12.11 -3.96 -4.53
CA SER A 115 -11.80 -2.71 -3.83
C SER A 115 -12.30 -1.49 -4.59
N ASN A 116 -13.12 -0.67 -3.92
CA ASN A 116 -13.54 0.65 -4.42
C ASN A 116 -12.71 1.80 -3.83
N LEU A 117 -11.68 1.48 -3.03
CA LEU A 117 -10.87 2.49 -2.38
C LEU A 117 -10.00 3.24 -3.39
N HIS A 118 -10.05 4.57 -3.33
CA HIS A 118 -9.17 5.42 -4.15
C HIS A 118 -7.68 5.10 -3.91
N LEU A 119 -7.32 4.77 -2.68
CA LEU A 119 -6.00 4.32 -2.26
C LEU A 119 -5.45 3.16 -3.11
N ASN A 120 -6.31 2.28 -3.60
CA ASN A 120 -5.94 1.08 -4.35
C ASN A 120 -5.94 1.28 -5.86
N ARG A 121 -6.56 2.36 -6.37
CA ARG A 121 -6.68 2.58 -7.83
C ARG A 121 -5.34 2.69 -8.54
N GLN A 122 -4.34 3.30 -7.92
CA GLN A 122 -3.00 3.40 -8.50
C GLN A 122 -2.34 2.02 -8.65
N LEU A 123 -2.49 1.16 -7.63
CA LEU A 123 -1.96 -0.21 -7.66
C LEU A 123 -2.57 -1.04 -8.79
N MET A 124 -3.86 -0.83 -9.08
CA MET A 124 -4.56 -1.55 -10.15
C MET A 124 -4.01 -1.25 -11.55
N GLN A 125 -3.37 -0.10 -11.75
CA GLN A 125 -2.84 0.36 -13.02
C GLN A 125 -1.38 -0.05 -13.26
N LEU A 126 -0.70 -0.60 -12.26
CA LEU A 126 0.70 -0.98 -12.34
C LEU A 126 0.84 -2.42 -12.80
N ASP A 127 1.84 -2.70 -13.63
CA ASP A 127 2.18 -4.07 -14.05
C ASP A 127 3.15 -4.74 -13.09
N THR A 128 3.98 -3.95 -12.41
CA THR A 128 4.99 -4.40 -11.46
C THR A 128 4.90 -3.62 -10.16
N TRP A 129 5.40 -4.22 -9.09
CA TRP A 129 5.50 -3.60 -7.79
C TRP A 129 6.85 -3.94 -7.16
N ASP A 130 7.66 -2.94 -6.90
CA ASP A 130 9.04 -3.05 -6.43
C ASP A 130 9.36 -1.96 -5.39
N GLU A 131 10.63 -1.89 -4.99
CA GLU A 131 11.14 -0.95 -4.00
C GLU A 131 10.96 0.50 -4.44
N GLN A 132 11.09 0.78 -5.73
CA GLN A 132 10.91 2.13 -6.30
C GLN A 132 9.44 2.52 -6.28
N GLY A 133 8.54 1.61 -6.65
CA GLY A 133 7.09 1.81 -6.56
C GLY A 133 6.64 2.06 -5.12
N ILE A 134 7.21 1.32 -4.16
CA ILE A 134 6.95 1.51 -2.73
C ILE A 134 7.39 2.91 -2.28
N ALA A 135 8.59 3.33 -2.65
CA ALA A 135 9.12 4.64 -2.29
C ALA A 135 8.26 5.77 -2.86
N ALA A 136 8.00 5.75 -4.18
CA ALA A 136 7.20 6.76 -4.86
C ALA A 136 5.77 6.88 -4.28
N ARG A 137 5.13 5.74 -3.99
CA ARG A 137 3.82 5.75 -3.35
C ARG A 137 3.88 6.28 -1.92
N GLY A 138 4.95 5.98 -1.18
CA GLY A 138 5.18 6.51 0.16
C GLY A 138 5.25 8.04 0.17
N GLU A 139 5.99 8.64 -0.76
CA GLU A 139 6.07 10.10 -0.95
C GLU A 139 4.70 10.69 -1.28
N ALA A 140 3.98 10.11 -2.24
CA ALA A 140 2.64 10.59 -2.61
C ALA A 140 1.64 10.52 -1.45
N LEU A 141 1.70 9.49 -0.60
CA LEU A 141 0.87 9.38 0.61
C LEU A 141 1.27 10.41 1.67
N ALA A 142 2.56 10.68 1.84
CA ALA A 142 3.04 11.71 2.76
C ALA A 142 2.58 13.10 2.31
N ASP A 143 2.69 13.43 1.03
CA ASP A 143 2.19 14.69 0.47
C ASP A 143 0.67 14.86 0.66
N LEU A 144 -0.08 13.77 0.49
CA LEU A 144 -1.52 13.78 0.74
C LEU A 144 -1.82 14.00 2.23
N ALA A 145 -1.09 13.34 3.12
CA ALA A 145 -1.25 13.49 4.56
C ALA A 145 -0.98 14.94 4.99
N LEU A 146 0.06 15.59 4.48
CA LEU A 146 0.37 16.99 4.76
C LEU A 146 -0.71 17.97 4.27
N LYS A 147 -1.42 17.64 3.19
CA LYS A 147 -2.57 18.44 2.71
C LYS A 147 -3.80 18.29 3.62
N ILE A 148 -4.00 17.09 4.19
CA ILE A 148 -5.14 16.80 5.07
C ILE A 148 -4.88 17.33 6.49
N TRP A 149 -3.66 17.18 6.98
CA TRP A 149 -3.20 17.60 8.31
C TRP A 149 -2.03 18.58 8.19
N PRO A 150 -2.29 19.83 7.79
CA PRO A 150 -1.23 20.83 7.82
C PRO A 150 -0.79 21.02 9.28
N GLY A 151 0.52 21.03 9.50
CA GLY A 151 1.09 21.25 10.84
C GLY A 151 0.61 22.58 11.46
N PRO A 152 0.89 22.81 12.75
CA PRO A 152 0.57 24.07 13.39
C PRO A 152 1.26 25.21 12.65
N VAL A 153 0.48 26.28 12.38
CA VAL A 153 0.95 27.53 11.78
C VAL A 153 1.63 28.37 12.85
#